data_918f28a76fd62866d9aa69c223ecfde6
#
_entry.id   918f28a76fd62866d9aa69c223ecfde6
#
_cell.length_a   1.000
_cell.length_b   1.000
_cell.length_c   1.000
_cell.angle_alpha   90.00
_cell.angle_beta   90.00
_cell.angle_gamma   90.00
#
_symmetry.space_group_name_H-M   'P 1'
#
loop_
_entity.id
_entity.type
_entity.pdbx_description
1 polymer ?
#
loop_
_entity_poly.entity_id
_entity_poly.type
_entity_poly.pdbx_seq_one_letter_code
_entity_poly.pdbx_strand_id
1 'polypeptide(L)'
;FLIAVFGLLLHSLAEIAFIDLLRYITDTVAVLTGSAADSTAASKSGVIGGIAQGLFGDELVNESWLVIPLFLIMISAVRGVGYLIGTYFIAYVANYLVHALRTDLFNRYLLLPFKFFDQSMSGNLVSVVTFNVQQVTEAGTKAIKTVIQQGSLVILLMGYLLYVNWILTLFFIAVLPIIGMIVTKVSKRFRLISKNILSAMGDVTHVTQEAVQGYQEVRIFGAVKTERNRMSNASHDNRRQNMKMAFTGALSHPLIILI
;
A
#
# COMPACT_ATOMS: atom_id res chain seq x y z
N PHE A 1 -2.75 11.79 15.63
CA PHE A 1 -3.55 10.95 14.77
C PHE A 1 -4.58 11.74 13.95
N LEU A 2 -5.41 12.59 14.57
CA LEU A 2 -6.44 13.39 13.87
C LEU A 2 -5.83 14.27 12.76
N ILE A 3 -4.69 14.91 13.00
CA ILE A 3 -3.97 15.71 12.00
C ILE A 3 -3.53 14.85 10.81
N ALA A 4 -3.08 13.61 11.08
CA ALA A 4 -2.73 12.68 10.01
C ALA A 4 -3.93 12.30 9.15
N VAL A 5 -5.07 12.00 9.78
CA VAL A 5 -6.32 11.69 9.08
C VAL A 5 -6.77 12.89 8.24
N PHE A 6 -6.74 14.10 8.81
CA PHE A 6 -7.07 15.33 8.08
C PHE A 6 -6.16 15.54 6.85
N GLY A 7 -4.84 15.35 7.01
CA GLY A 7 -3.90 15.45 5.88
C GLY A 7 -4.18 14.44 4.76
N LEU A 8 -4.50 13.19 5.11
CA LEU A 8 -4.84 12.15 4.14
C LEU A 8 -6.19 12.42 3.45
N LEU A 9 -7.17 12.95 4.18
CA LEU A 9 -8.46 13.36 3.58
C LEU A 9 -8.29 14.54 2.65
N LEU A 10 -7.49 15.55 3.05
CA LEU A 10 -7.16 16.69 2.20
C LEU A 10 -6.48 16.24 0.90
N HIS A 11 -5.54 15.29 0.99
CA HIS A 11 -4.90 14.67 -0.16
C HIS A 11 -5.93 14.00 -1.09
N SER A 12 -6.87 13.21 -0.54
CA SER A 12 -7.90 12.51 -1.33
C SER A 12 -8.89 13.48 -1.98
N LEU A 13 -9.24 14.58 -1.32
CA LEU A 13 -10.07 15.64 -1.90
C LEU A 13 -9.35 16.36 -3.05
N ALA A 14 -8.07 16.69 -2.85
CA ALA A 14 -7.26 17.31 -3.90
C ALA A 14 -7.03 16.38 -5.11
N GLU A 15 -7.02 15.06 -4.90
CA GLU A 15 -6.96 14.06 -5.98
C GLU A 15 -8.20 14.13 -6.88
N ILE A 16 -9.39 14.24 -6.28
CA ILE A 16 -10.64 14.38 -7.04
C ILE A 16 -10.70 15.72 -7.77
N ALA A 17 -10.29 16.78 -7.09
CA ALA A 17 -10.17 18.09 -7.72
C ALA A 17 -9.22 18.07 -8.93
N PHE A 18 -8.13 17.30 -8.84
CA PHE A 18 -7.20 17.11 -9.95
C PHE A 18 -7.86 16.36 -11.13
N ILE A 19 -8.64 15.32 -10.86
CA ILE A 19 -9.39 14.55 -11.86
C ILE A 19 -10.44 15.45 -12.55
N ASP A 20 -11.16 16.26 -11.79
CA ASP A 20 -12.14 17.21 -12.33
C ASP A 20 -11.49 18.28 -13.20
N LEU A 21 -10.30 18.76 -12.81
CA LEU A 21 -9.50 19.67 -13.62
C LEU A 21 -9.05 19.04 -14.95
N LEU A 22 -8.60 17.78 -14.93
CA LEU A 22 -8.25 17.06 -16.17
C LEU A 22 -9.46 16.93 -17.10
N ARG A 23 -10.63 16.67 -16.56
CA ARG A 23 -11.87 16.66 -17.32
C ARG A 23 -12.14 18.02 -17.94
N TYR A 24 -12.05 19.09 -17.17
CA TYR A 24 -12.21 20.45 -17.66
C TYR A 24 -11.23 20.79 -18.80
N ILE A 25 -9.97 20.37 -18.70
CA ILE A 25 -8.97 20.54 -19.76
C ILE A 25 -9.36 19.75 -21.01
N THR A 26 -9.79 18.49 -20.88
CA THR A 26 -10.18 17.67 -22.04
C THR A 26 -11.40 18.24 -22.74
N ASP A 27 -12.39 18.72 -21.99
CA ASP A 27 -13.59 19.37 -22.55
C ASP A 27 -13.23 20.68 -23.27
N THR A 28 -12.33 21.48 -22.69
CA THR A 28 -11.85 22.73 -23.32
C THR A 28 -11.07 22.48 -24.62
N VAL A 29 -10.19 21.49 -24.64
CA VAL A 29 -9.45 21.10 -25.85
C VAL A 29 -10.40 20.53 -26.92
N ALA A 30 -11.41 19.77 -26.56
CA ALA A 30 -12.40 19.24 -27.48
C ALA A 30 -13.20 20.38 -28.19
N VAL A 31 -13.51 21.45 -27.47
CA VAL A 31 -14.13 22.65 -28.02
C VAL A 31 -13.19 23.37 -28.98
N LEU A 32 -11.92 23.56 -28.63
CA LEU A 32 -10.91 24.24 -29.46
C LEU A 32 -10.61 23.49 -30.78
N THR A 33 -10.69 22.14 -30.73
CA THR A 33 -10.45 21.27 -31.90
C THR A 33 -11.70 21.07 -32.77
N GLY A 34 -12.85 21.69 -32.42
CA GLY A 34 -14.10 21.59 -33.18
C GLY A 34 -14.77 20.22 -33.14
N SER A 35 -14.35 19.37 -32.24
CA SER A 35 -14.92 18.02 -32.09
C SER A 35 -16.15 17.95 -31.17
N ALA A 36 -16.51 19.05 -30.49
CA ALA A 36 -17.70 19.15 -29.64
C ALA A 36 -18.66 20.21 -30.20
N ALA A 37 -19.92 19.81 -30.45
CA ALA A 37 -20.94 20.65 -31.12
C ALA A 37 -21.55 21.76 -30.24
N ASP A 38 -21.29 21.78 -28.90
CA ASP A 38 -21.86 22.79 -27.99
C ASP A 38 -20.79 23.35 -27.03
N SER A 39 -20.30 24.53 -27.38
CA SER A 39 -19.27 25.26 -26.60
C SER A 39 -19.73 25.78 -25.24
N THR A 40 -21.03 25.90 -25.02
CA THR A 40 -21.62 26.39 -23.75
C THR A 40 -21.82 25.29 -22.67
N ALA A 41 -21.92 24.02 -23.05
CA ALA A 41 -22.10 22.93 -22.16
C ALA A 41 -20.74 22.44 -21.53
N ALA A 42 -19.65 22.54 -22.32
CA ALA A 42 -18.32 22.12 -21.89
C ALA A 42 -17.75 23.04 -20.79
N SER A 43 -18.01 24.33 -20.84
CA SER A 43 -17.51 25.33 -19.88
C SER A 43 -18.16 25.21 -18.49
N LYS A 44 -19.33 24.58 -18.36
CA LYS A 44 -20.08 24.48 -17.09
C LYS A 44 -20.01 23.10 -16.40
N SER A 45 -19.31 22.13 -16.97
CA SER A 45 -19.39 20.72 -16.54
C SER A 45 -18.33 20.31 -15.52
N GLY A 46 -18.23 20.97 -14.37
CA GLY A 46 -17.38 20.50 -13.29
C GLY A 46 -17.40 21.43 -12.08
N VAL A 47 -17.06 20.90 -10.92
CA VAL A 47 -16.96 21.68 -9.68
C VAL A 47 -15.86 22.73 -9.80
N ILE A 48 -14.73 22.38 -10.42
CA ILE A 48 -13.60 23.29 -10.64
C ILE A 48 -13.92 24.35 -11.69
N GLY A 49 -14.63 24.02 -12.77
CA GLY A 49 -15.10 25.01 -13.73
C GLY A 49 -15.95 26.10 -13.06
N GLY A 50 -16.87 25.70 -12.16
CA GLY A 50 -17.69 26.64 -11.38
C GLY A 50 -16.87 27.49 -10.40
N ILE A 51 -15.87 26.92 -9.74
CA ILE A 51 -14.97 27.63 -8.82
C ILE A 51 -14.06 28.61 -9.59
N ALA A 52 -13.51 28.18 -10.72
CA ALA A 52 -12.67 29.01 -11.58
C ALA A 52 -13.43 30.24 -12.13
N GLN A 53 -14.66 30.03 -12.60
CA GLN A 53 -15.54 31.11 -13.04
C GLN A 53 -15.91 32.06 -11.88
N GLY A 54 -16.18 31.51 -10.69
CA GLY A 54 -16.51 32.32 -9.49
C GLY A 54 -15.34 33.17 -8.97
N LEU A 55 -14.10 32.67 -9.10
CA LEU A 55 -12.90 33.36 -8.61
C LEU A 55 -12.29 34.33 -9.62
N PHE A 56 -12.33 34.01 -10.91
CA PHE A 56 -11.61 34.76 -11.98
C PHE A 56 -12.53 35.43 -13.01
N GLY A 57 -13.85 35.14 -12.97
CA GLY A 57 -14.81 35.64 -13.96
C GLY A 57 -14.69 34.93 -15.31
N ASP A 58 -15.78 34.99 -16.10
CA ASP A 58 -15.88 34.30 -17.38
C ASP A 58 -14.86 34.80 -18.45
N GLU A 59 -14.50 36.06 -18.42
CA GLU A 59 -13.57 36.65 -19.39
C GLU A 59 -12.12 36.17 -19.19
N LEU A 60 -11.63 36.10 -17.93
CA LEU A 60 -10.26 35.67 -17.65
C LEU A 60 -10.07 34.17 -17.84
N VAL A 61 -11.08 33.35 -17.58
CA VAL A 61 -11.01 31.91 -17.80
C VAL A 61 -10.95 31.52 -19.26
N ASN A 62 -11.64 32.27 -20.13
CA ASN A 62 -11.67 31.99 -21.57
C ASN A 62 -10.47 32.55 -22.36
N GLU A 63 -9.85 33.61 -21.88
CA GLU A 63 -8.73 34.27 -22.61
C GLU A 63 -7.35 33.93 -22.06
N SER A 64 -7.24 33.43 -20.79
CA SER A 64 -5.95 33.24 -20.15
C SER A 64 -5.52 31.79 -20.15
N TRP A 65 -4.77 31.36 -21.13
CA TRP A 65 -4.08 30.08 -21.19
C TRP A 65 -3.18 29.78 -19.96
N LEU A 66 -2.85 30.79 -19.17
CA LEU A 66 -2.07 30.67 -17.92
C LEU A 66 -2.90 30.21 -16.73
N VAL A 67 -4.22 30.35 -16.74
CA VAL A 67 -5.10 30.00 -15.60
C VAL A 67 -5.11 28.50 -15.36
N ILE A 68 -5.18 27.69 -16.41
CA ILE A 68 -5.19 26.22 -16.30
C ILE A 68 -3.89 25.68 -15.65
N PRO A 69 -2.67 26.05 -16.13
CA PRO A 69 -1.43 25.63 -15.48
C PRO A 69 -1.32 26.09 -14.02
N LEU A 70 -1.79 27.31 -13.71
CA LEU A 70 -1.76 27.84 -12.34
C LEU A 70 -2.63 27.00 -11.40
N PHE A 71 -3.86 26.64 -11.81
CA PHE A 71 -4.75 25.75 -11.04
C PHE A 71 -4.14 24.37 -10.85
N LEU A 72 -3.51 23.82 -11.89
CA LEU A 72 -2.84 22.52 -11.81
C LEU A 72 -1.70 22.54 -10.78
N ILE A 73 -0.89 23.59 -10.77
CA ILE A 73 0.18 23.75 -9.78
C ILE A 73 -0.40 23.92 -8.38
N MET A 74 -1.44 24.73 -8.20
CA MET A 74 -2.07 24.97 -6.91
C MET A 74 -2.70 23.70 -6.33
N ILE A 75 -3.48 22.97 -7.12
CA ILE A 75 -4.08 21.70 -6.69
C ILE A 75 -3.00 20.66 -6.36
N SER A 76 -1.95 20.57 -7.20
CA SER A 76 -0.83 19.67 -6.95
C SER A 76 -0.06 20.03 -5.68
N ALA A 77 0.09 21.31 -5.38
CA ALA A 77 0.71 21.78 -4.13
C ALA A 77 -0.14 21.39 -2.91
N VAL A 78 -1.46 21.62 -2.94
CA VAL A 78 -2.39 21.23 -1.87
C VAL A 78 -2.36 19.71 -1.66
N ARG A 79 -2.38 18.93 -2.75
CA ARG A 79 -2.26 17.46 -2.72
C ARG A 79 -0.94 17.03 -2.08
N GLY A 80 0.19 17.66 -2.46
CA GLY A 80 1.51 17.38 -1.91
C GLY A 80 1.60 17.69 -0.42
N VAL A 81 1.09 18.86 0.00
CA VAL A 81 1.05 19.27 1.42
C VAL A 81 0.18 18.31 2.24
N GLY A 82 -1.01 17.94 1.74
CA GLY A 82 -1.89 16.98 2.39
C GLY A 82 -1.21 15.61 2.59
N TYR A 83 -0.52 15.12 1.56
CA TYR A 83 0.24 13.87 1.63
C TYR A 83 1.41 13.94 2.63
N LEU A 84 2.16 15.04 2.64
CA LEU A 84 3.27 15.26 3.58
C LEU A 84 2.77 15.27 5.01
N ILE A 85 1.73 16.04 5.32
CA ILE A 85 1.13 16.12 6.66
C ILE A 85 0.65 14.73 7.07
N GLY A 86 -0.14 14.06 6.24
CA GLY A 86 -0.69 12.74 6.53
C GLY A 86 0.40 11.71 6.80
N THR A 87 1.42 11.63 5.94
CA THR A 87 2.50 10.65 6.06
C THR A 87 3.41 10.93 7.25
N TYR A 88 3.77 12.20 7.49
CA TYR A 88 4.63 12.59 8.61
C TYR A 88 3.98 12.26 9.97
N PHE A 89 2.72 12.65 10.16
CA PHE A 89 2.05 12.40 11.44
C PHE A 89 1.69 10.92 11.66
N ILE A 90 1.46 10.13 10.62
CA ILE A 90 1.37 8.67 10.75
C ILE A 90 2.71 8.07 11.17
N ALA A 91 3.82 8.49 10.56
CA ALA A 91 5.15 8.04 10.94
C ALA A 91 5.51 8.44 12.39
N TYR A 92 5.12 9.64 12.80
CA TYR A 92 5.30 10.11 14.18
C TYR A 92 4.57 9.19 15.18
N VAL A 93 3.29 8.88 14.92
CA VAL A 93 2.50 7.97 15.77
C VAL A 93 3.11 6.56 15.77
N ALA A 94 3.56 6.05 14.62
CA ALA A 94 4.19 4.74 14.50
C ALA A 94 5.46 4.66 15.38
N ASN A 95 6.35 5.63 15.26
CA ASN A 95 7.60 5.64 16.04
C ASN A 95 7.36 5.81 17.54
N TYR A 96 6.37 6.63 17.92
CA TYR A 96 5.95 6.74 19.32
C TYR A 96 5.44 5.41 19.87
N LEU A 97 4.62 4.68 19.10
CA LEU A 97 4.11 3.37 19.48
C LEU A 97 5.24 2.33 19.61
N VAL A 98 6.20 2.32 18.68
CA VAL A 98 7.39 1.45 18.77
C VAL A 98 8.16 1.73 20.05
N HIS A 99 8.40 3.00 20.39
CA HIS A 99 9.10 3.38 21.61
C HIS A 99 8.33 2.91 22.86
N ALA A 100 7.04 3.19 22.93
CA ALA A 100 6.20 2.80 24.07
C ALA A 100 6.16 1.28 24.26
N LEU A 101 5.96 0.51 23.17
CA LEU A 101 5.94 -0.96 23.23
C LEU A 101 7.30 -1.54 23.63
N ARG A 102 8.40 -1.02 23.12
CA ARG A 102 9.74 -1.48 23.51
C ARG A 102 10.01 -1.26 24.99
N THR A 103 9.66 -0.08 25.49
CA THR A 103 9.82 0.26 26.90
C THR A 103 8.95 -0.62 27.79
N ASP A 104 7.68 -0.83 27.43
CA ASP A 104 6.77 -1.69 28.21
C ASP A 104 7.23 -3.17 28.21
N LEU A 105 7.62 -3.68 27.05
CA LEU A 105 8.17 -5.05 26.96
C LEU A 105 9.44 -5.23 27.78
N PHE A 106 10.37 -4.26 27.71
CA PHE A 106 11.60 -4.32 28.50
C PHE A 106 11.31 -4.28 29.99
N ASN A 107 10.42 -3.38 30.44
CA ASN A 107 10.00 -3.34 31.84
C ASN A 107 9.36 -4.65 32.30
N ARG A 108 8.54 -5.29 31.46
CA ARG A 108 7.95 -6.60 31.76
C ARG A 108 9.02 -7.70 31.83
N TYR A 109 10.00 -7.69 30.95
CA TYR A 109 11.12 -8.65 31.02
C TYR A 109 11.85 -8.58 32.35
N LEU A 110 12.08 -7.39 32.89
CA LEU A 110 12.74 -7.23 34.20
C LEU A 110 11.94 -7.81 35.38
N LEU A 111 10.63 -7.98 35.21
CA LEU A 111 9.73 -8.54 36.24
C LEU A 111 9.47 -10.06 36.08
N LEU A 112 9.98 -10.69 35.00
CA LEU A 112 9.77 -12.12 34.77
C LEU A 112 10.63 -12.99 35.69
N PRO A 113 10.14 -14.19 36.11
CA PRO A 113 10.89 -15.11 36.93
C PRO A 113 12.06 -15.73 36.15
N PHE A 114 13.13 -16.10 36.86
CA PHE A 114 14.35 -16.71 36.27
C PHE A 114 14.05 -17.92 35.39
N LYS A 115 13.07 -18.76 35.77
CA LYS A 115 12.64 -19.92 34.99
C LYS A 115 12.27 -19.60 33.54
N PHE A 116 11.74 -18.39 33.28
CA PHE A 116 11.40 -17.96 31.94
C PHE A 116 12.65 -17.76 31.08
N PHE A 117 13.70 -17.21 31.66
CA PHE A 117 14.97 -16.94 30.93
C PHE A 117 15.73 -18.25 30.66
N ASP A 118 15.68 -19.21 31.60
CA ASP A 118 16.30 -20.53 31.43
C ASP A 118 15.65 -21.35 30.29
N GLN A 119 14.36 -21.15 30.05
CA GLN A 119 13.62 -21.83 28.99
C GLN A 119 13.60 -21.09 27.66
N SER A 120 14.04 -19.84 27.63
CA SER A 120 13.97 -18.99 26.45
C SER A 120 15.36 -18.69 25.91
N MET A 121 15.55 -18.84 24.60
CA MET A 121 16.79 -18.39 23.95
C MET A 121 16.88 -16.86 24.04
N SER A 122 17.96 -16.34 24.63
CA SER A 122 18.20 -14.90 24.78
C SER A 122 18.10 -14.12 23.47
N GLY A 123 18.59 -14.71 22.36
CA GLY A 123 18.49 -14.13 21.03
C GLY A 123 17.05 -13.91 20.55
N ASN A 124 16.12 -14.79 20.91
CA ASN A 124 14.70 -14.62 20.56
C ASN A 124 14.08 -13.45 21.34
N LEU A 125 14.35 -13.33 22.63
CA LEU A 125 13.85 -12.22 23.45
C LEU A 125 14.36 -10.87 22.96
N VAL A 126 15.64 -10.77 22.58
CA VAL A 126 16.22 -9.58 21.97
C VAL A 126 15.57 -9.27 20.63
N SER A 127 15.35 -10.31 19.80
CA SER A 127 14.69 -10.15 18.49
C SER A 127 13.26 -9.62 18.62
N VAL A 128 12.50 -10.06 19.62
CA VAL A 128 11.13 -9.55 19.86
C VAL A 128 11.12 -8.06 20.11
N VAL A 129 12.00 -7.55 20.97
CA VAL A 129 12.06 -6.11 21.32
C VAL A 129 12.61 -5.27 20.17
N THR A 130 13.62 -5.78 19.46
CA THR A 130 14.31 -4.99 18.42
C THR A 130 13.57 -5.02 17.07
N PHE A 131 13.17 -6.19 16.59
CA PHE A 131 12.62 -6.37 15.24
C PHE A 131 11.11 -6.59 15.22
N ASN A 132 10.58 -7.51 16.03
CA ASN A 132 9.17 -7.88 15.92
C ASN A 132 8.25 -6.72 16.29
N VAL A 133 8.56 -5.95 17.32
CA VAL A 133 7.79 -4.76 17.70
C VAL A 133 7.73 -3.77 16.54
N GLN A 134 8.85 -3.51 15.89
CA GLN A 134 8.90 -2.59 14.76
C GLN A 134 8.08 -3.12 13.58
N GLN A 135 8.26 -4.39 13.22
CA GLN A 135 7.57 -5.02 12.10
C GLN A 135 6.05 -5.03 12.28
N VAL A 136 5.56 -5.36 13.48
CA VAL A 136 4.12 -5.35 13.80
C VAL A 136 3.57 -3.93 13.74
N THR A 137 4.28 -2.94 14.30
CA THR A 137 3.86 -1.55 14.29
C THR A 137 3.83 -0.97 12.88
N GLU A 138 4.85 -1.23 12.07
CA GLU A 138 4.90 -0.80 10.67
C GLU A 138 3.77 -1.42 9.86
N ALA A 139 3.51 -2.71 10.02
CA ALA A 139 2.40 -3.40 9.34
C ALA A 139 1.05 -2.79 9.72
N GLY A 140 0.82 -2.55 11.02
CA GLY A 140 -0.42 -1.96 11.54
C GLY A 140 -0.62 -0.53 11.06
N THR A 141 0.39 0.32 11.18
CA THR A 141 0.30 1.73 10.76
C THR A 141 0.18 1.88 9.24
N LYS A 142 0.87 1.04 8.46
CA LYS A 142 0.71 1.00 7.00
C LYS A 142 -0.69 0.57 6.61
N ALA A 143 -1.26 -0.43 7.28
CA ALA A 143 -2.64 -0.87 7.04
C ALA A 143 -3.65 0.25 7.33
N ILE A 144 -3.53 0.93 8.48
CA ILE A 144 -4.39 2.05 8.86
C ILE A 144 -4.25 3.21 7.85
N LYS A 145 -3.01 3.58 7.48
CA LYS A 145 -2.77 4.61 6.46
C LYS A 145 -3.48 4.26 5.15
N THR A 146 -3.31 3.02 4.67
CA THR A 146 -3.91 2.57 3.41
C THR A 146 -5.43 2.60 3.46
N VAL A 147 -6.04 2.13 4.55
CA VAL A 147 -7.51 2.16 4.72
C VAL A 147 -8.04 3.58 4.73
N ILE A 148 -7.40 4.50 5.43
CA ILE A 148 -7.84 5.90 5.48
C ILE A 148 -7.64 6.57 4.12
N GLN A 149 -6.46 6.48 3.53
CA GLN A 149 -6.12 7.17 2.29
C GLN A 149 -6.90 6.60 1.09
N GLN A 150 -6.80 5.29 0.86
CA GLN A 150 -7.46 4.66 -0.28
C GLN A 150 -8.96 4.49 -0.05
N GLY A 151 -9.39 4.23 1.19
CA GLY A 151 -10.80 4.15 1.53
C GLY A 151 -11.53 5.47 1.31
N SER A 152 -10.96 6.59 1.78
CA SER A 152 -11.53 7.91 1.53
C SER A 152 -11.55 8.25 0.03
N LEU A 153 -10.46 7.94 -0.70
CA LEU A 153 -10.41 8.15 -2.15
C LEU A 153 -11.52 7.37 -2.87
N VAL A 154 -11.71 6.09 -2.54
CA VAL A 154 -12.76 5.26 -3.15
C VAL A 154 -14.15 5.83 -2.88
N ILE A 155 -14.45 6.21 -1.63
CA ILE A 155 -15.75 6.77 -1.25
C ILE A 155 -16.02 8.08 -2.00
N LEU A 156 -15.04 8.98 -2.00
CA LEU A 156 -15.16 10.27 -2.66
C LEU A 156 -15.24 10.14 -4.19
N LEU A 157 -14.42 9.24 -4.78
CA LEU A 157 -14.45 8.97 -6.22
C LEU A 157 -15.78 8.34 -6.65
N MET A 158 -16.33 7.43 -5.83
CA MET A 158 -17.63 6.83 -6.08
C MET A 158 -18.73 7.90 -6.05
N GLY A 159 -18.70 8.81 -5.07
CA GLY A 159 -19.62 9.94 -5.02
C GLY A 159 -19.50 10.86 -6.24
N TYR A 160 -18.27 11.17 -6.66
CA TYR A 160 -18.02 11.96 -7.85
C TYR A 160 -18.52 11.29 -9.14
N LEU A 161 -18.27 9.99 -9.32
CA LEU A 161 -18.74 9.24 -10.48
C LEU A 161 -20.28 9.13 -10.54
N LEU A 162 -20.94 8.96 -9.39
CA LEU A 162 -22.39 8.99 -9.32
C LEU A 162 -22.96 10.34 -9.73
N TYR A 163 -22.28 11.43 -9.38
CA TYR A 163 -22.68 12.79 -9.80
C TYR A 163 -22.49 13.00 -11.30
N VAL A 164 -21.40 12.52 -11.88
CA VAL A 164 -21.08 12.67 -13.31
C VAL A 164 -21.95 11.80 -14.20
N ASN A 165 -22.06 10.50 -13.90
CA ASN A 165 -22.84 9.55 -14.67
C ASN A 165 -23.24 8.34 -13.83
N TRP A 166 -24.46 8.37 -13.27
CA TRP A 166 -24.94 7.33 -12.38
C TRP A 166 -25.13 5.98 -13.07
N ILE A 167 -25.49 5.95 -14.37
CA ILE A 167 -25.72 4.72 -15.14
C ILE A 167 -24.40 3.97 -15.34
N LEU A 168 -23.35 4.69 -15.76
CA LEU A 168 -22.02 4.13 -15.95
C LEU A 168 -21.43 3.63 -14.62
N THR A 169 -21.65 4.38 -13.55
CA THR A 169 -21.18 4.01 -12.20
C THR A 169 -21.87 2.74 -11.71
N LEU A 170 -23.18 2.58 -11.96
CA LEU A 170 -23.90 1.36 -11.60
C LEU A 170 -23.34 0.14 -12.34
N PHE A 171 -22.97 0.30 -13.61
CA PHE A 171 -22.32 -0.76 -14.38
C PHE A 171 -21.00 -1.17 -13.76
N PHE A 172 -20.14 -0.22 -13.37
CA PHE A 172 -18.88 -0.53 -12.67
C PHE A 172 -19.11 -1.20 -11.33
N ILE A 173 -20.10 -0.76 -10.54
CA ILE A 173 -20.46 -1.41 -9.26
C ILE A 173 -20.85 -2.87 -9.49
N ALA A 174 -21.56 -3.19 -10.57
CA ALA A 174 -21.95 -4.56 -10.90
C ALA A 174 -20.74 -5.47 -11.23
N VAL A 175 -19.62 -4.90 -11.67
CA VAL A 175 -18.37 -5.64 -11.96
C VAL A 175 -17.57 -5.92 -10.67
N LEU A 176 -17.72 -5.11 -9.60
CA LEU A 176 -16.96 -5.28 -8.35
C LEU A 176 -17.06 -6.69 -7.71
N PRO A 177 -18.25 -7.35 -7.66
CA PRO A 177 -18.35 -8.71 -7.12
C PRO A 177 -17.50 -9.73 -7.90
N ILE A 178 -17.39 -9.58 -9.21
CA ILE A 178 -16.59 -10.46 -10.08
C ILE A 178 -15.11 -10.32 -9.73
N ILE A 179 -14.63 -9.06 -9.62
CA ILE A 179 -13.26 -8.77 -9.17
C ILE A 179 -13.03 -9.34 -7.78
N GLY A 180 -13.98 -9.15 -6.85
CA GLY A 180 -13.90 -9.68 -5.48
C GLY A 180 -13.76 -11.20 -5.42
N MET A 181 -14.46 -11.94 -6.26
CA MET A 181 -14.34 -13.40 -6.35
C MET A 181 -12.96 -13.82 -6.86
N ILE A 182 -12.43 -13.14 -7.88
CA ILE A 182 -11.09 -13.42 -8.42
C ILE A 182 -10.03 -13.14 -7.35
N VAL A 183 -10.07 -11.96 -6.72
CA VAL A 183 -9.14 -11.57 -5.66
C VAL A 183 -9.18 -12.56 -4.51
N THR A 184 -10.36 -13.03 -4.11
CA THR A 184 -10.51 -14.01 -3.02
C THR A 184 -9.85 -15.35 -3.38
N LYS A 185 -10.04 -15.87 -4.61
CA LYS A 185 -9.40 -17.10 -5.08
C LYS A 185 -7.88 -16.97 -5.13
N VAL A 186 -7.38 -15.85 -5.67
CA VAL A 186 -5.95 -15.56 -5.75
C VAL A 186 -5.35 -15.43 -4.35
N SER A 187 -6.00 -14.73 -3.43
CA SER A 187 -5.54 -14.55 -2.05
C SER A 187 -5.45 -15.87 -1.28
N LYS A 188 -6.41 -16.79 -1.46
CA LYS A 188 -6.35 -18.14 -0.87
C LYS A 188 -5.11 -18.91 -1.37
N ARG A 189 -4.82 -18.83 -2.65
CA ARG A 189 -3.65 -19.46 -3.26
C ARG A 189 -2.34 -18.84 -2.75
N PHE A 190 -2.27 -17.52 -2.66
CA PHE A 190 -1.13 -16.81 -2.07
C PHE A 190 -0.86 -17.25 -0.63
N ARG A 191 -1.90 -17.33 0.21
CA ARG A 191 -1.77 -17.77 1.62
C ARG A 191 -1.21 -19.19 1.72
N LEU A 192 -1.66 -20.12 0.86
CA LEU A 192 -1.15 -21.49 0.83
C LEU A 192 0.34 -21.52 0.45
N ILE A 193 0.71 -20.81 -0.61
CA ILE A 193 2.10 -20.75 -1.08
C ILE A 193 2.99 -20.07 -0.02
N SER A 194 2.54 -18.98 0.61
CA SER A 194 3.25 -18.32 1.71
C SER A 194 3.54 -19.26 2.87
N LYS A 195 2.55 -20.09 3.26
CA LYS A 195 2.77 -21.10 4.31
C LYS A 195 3.86 -22.08 3.92
N ASN A 196 3.86 -22.55 2.67
CA ASN A 196 4.88 -23.48 2.17
C ASN A 196 6.27 -22.83 2.09
N ILE A 197 6.35 -21.52 1.76
CA ILE A 197 7.62 -20.76 1.77
C ILE A 197 8.17 -20.69 3.19
N LEU A 198 7.32 -20.39 4.19
CA LEU A 198 7.72 -20.33 5.58
C LEU A 198 8.22 -21.68 6.09
N SER A 199 7.55 -22.79 5.72
CA SER A 199 8.00 -24.14 6.05
C SER A 199 9.36 -24.45 5.42
N ALA A 200 9.52 -24.22 4.11
CA ALA A 200 10.78 -24.46 3.39
C ALA A 200 11.93 -23.55 3.91
N MET A 201 11.62 -22.35 4.38
CA MET A 201 12.61 -21.49 5.02
C MET A 201 12.99 -22.00 6.40
N GLY A 202 12.05 -22.60 7.13
CA GLY A 202 12.32 -23.32 8.38
C GLY A 202 13.32 -24.46 8.17
N ASP A 203 13.17 -25.24 7.10
CA ASP A 203 14.10 -26.34 6.76
C ASP A 203 15.50 -25.81 6.46
N VAL A 204 15.63 -24.68 5.72
CA VAL A 204 16.92 -24.01 5.46
C VAL A 204 17.56 -23.56 6.76
N THR A 205 16.77 -22.96 7.66
CA THR A 205 17.25 -22.49 8.96
C THR A 205 17.72 -23.65 9.82
N HIS A 206 16.94 -24.73 9.85
CA HIS A 206 17.27 -25.94 10.62
C HIS A 206 18.60 -26.57 10.16
N VAL A 207 18.76 -26.80 8.85
CA VAL A 207 20.00 -27.35 8.30
C VAL A 207 21.20 -26.43 8.60
N THR A 208 21.02 -25.12 8.48
CA THR A 208 22.08 -24.15 8.80
C THR A 208 22.46 -24.21 10.27
N GLN A 209 21.45 -24.27 11.16
CA GLN A 209 21.68 -24.31 12.61
C GLN A 209 22.38 -25.61 13.03
N GLU A 210 21.94 -26.76 12.51
CA GLU A 210 22.61 -28.05 12.76
C GLU A 210 24.07 -28.02 12.29
N ALA A 211 24.34 -27.55 11.07
CA ALA A 211 25.68 -27.49 10.52
C ALA A 211 26.61 -26.54 11.31
N VAL A 212 26.07 -25.43 11.85
CA VAL A 212 26.85 -24.47 12.65
C VAL A 212 27.08 -25.02 14.07
N GLN A 213 26.08 -25.64 14.69
CA GLN A 213 26.21 -26.22 16.02
C GLN A 213 27.11 -27.47 16.02
N GLY A 214 26.94 -28.34 15.02
CA GLY A 214 27.69 -29.57 14.86
C GLY A 214 28.93 -29.43 13.93
N TYR A 215 29.56 -28.23 13.81
CA TYR A 215 30.64 -28.00 12.86
C TYR A 215 31.86 -28.90 13.10
N GLN A 216 32.13 -29.25 14.36
CA GLN A 216 33.24 -30.14 14.73
C GLN A 216 32.98 -31.56 14.24
N GLU A 217 31.79 -32.07 14.47
CA GLU A 217 31.36 -33.41 14.03
C GLU A 217 31.39 -33.52 12.49
N VAL A 218 30.88 -32.50 11.81
CA VAL A 218 30.88 -32.43 10.34
C VAL A 218 32.32 -32.54 9.79
N ARG A 219 33.29 -31.91 10.47
CA ARG A 219 34.71 -31.97 10.05
C ARG A 219 35.37 -33.28 10.44
N ILE A 220 35.16 -33.78 11.64
CA ILE A 220 35.77 -35.02 12.15
C ILE A 220 35.32 -36.24 11.34
N PHE A 221 34.03 -36.29 11.00
CA PHE A 221 33.46 -37.41 10.23
C PHE A 221 33.49 -37.19 8.70
N GLY A 222 34.08 -36.09 8.22
CA GLY A 222 34.17 -35.77 6.79
C GLY A 222 32.83 -35.56 6.09
N ALA A 223 31.77 -35.21 6.84
CA ALA A 223 30.40 -35.11 6.37
C ALA A 223 30.09 -33.83 5.56
N VAL A 224 31.10 -33.06 5.19
CA VAL A 224 30.95 -31.75 4.47
C VAL A 224 30.12 -31.88 3.19
N LYS A 225 30.32 -32.95 2.42
CA LYS A 225 29.56 -33.18 1.16
C LYS A 225 28.08 -33.45 1.45
N THR A 226 27.77 -34.19 2.50
CA THR A 226 26.41 -34.50 2.92
C THR A 226 25.67 -33.24 3.35
N GLU A 227 26.29 -32.43 4.22
CA GLU A 227 25.67 -31.17 4.67
C GLU A 227 25.49 -30.16 3.52
N ARG A 228 26.44 -30.09 2.59
CA ARG A 228 26.29 -29.26 1.37
C ARG A 228 25.06 -29.72 0.54
N ASN A 229 24.87 -31.01 0.37
CA ASN A 229 23.72 -31.54 -0.37
C ASN A 229 22.40 -31.29 0.36
N ARG A 230 22.36 -31.44 1.70
CA ARG A 230 21.19 -31.10 2.51
C ARG A 230 20.81 -29.64 2.35
N MET A 231 21.76 -28.72 2.47
CA MET A 231 21.54 -27.29 2.28
C MET A 231 21.09 -26.98 0.85
N SER A 232 21.71 -27.59 -0.17
CA SER A 232 21.33 -27.41 -1.57
C SER A 232 19.87 -27.82 -1.80
N ASN A 233 19.44 -28.95 -1.27
CA ASN A 233 18.07 -29.46 -1.39
C ASN A 233 17.07 -28.54 -0.70
N ALA A 234 17.32 -28.14 0.57
CA ALA A 234 16.47 -27.22 1.31
C ALA A 234 16.33 -25.85 0.60
N SER A 235 17.46 -25.30 0.13
CA SER A 235 17.47 -24.04 -0.64
C SER A 235 16.73 -24.17 -1.99
N HIS A 236 16.88 -25.30 -2.68
CA HIS A 236 16.17 -25.59 -3.92
C HIS A 236 14.65 -25.64 -3.71
N ASP A 237 14.18 -26.28 -2.63
CA ASP A 237 12.75 -26.35 -2.31
C ASP A 237 12.20 -24.97 -1.94
N ASN A 238 12.94 -24.18 -1.16
CA ASN A 238 12.57 -22.79 -0.89
C ASN A 238 12.47 -21.96 -2.18
N ARG A 239 13.47 -22.07 -3.09
CA ARG A 239 13.44 -21.42 -4.41
C ARG A 239 12.20 -21.83 -5.21
N ARG A 240 11.85 -23.13 -5.22
CA ARG A 240 10.69 -23.65 -5.95
C ARG A 240 9.38 -23.03 -5.44
N GLN A 241 9.22 -22.87 -4.13
CA GLN A 241 8.03 -22.22 -3.55
C GLN A 241 8.00 -20.71 -3.87
N ASN A 242 9.14 -20.03 -3.79
CA ASN A 242 9.23 -18.62 -4.17
C ASN A 242 8.90 -18.40 -5.65
N MET A 243 9.34 -19.29 -6.56
CA MET A 243 8.98 -19.23 -7.98
C MET A 243 7.48 -19.44 -8.21
N LYS A 244 6.81 -20.32 -7.45
CA LYS A 244 5.35 -20.44 -7.50
C LYS A 244 4.65 -19.16 -7.06
N MET A 245 5.18 -18.49 -6.04
CA MET A 245 4.66 -17.19 -5.59
C MET A 245 4.81 -16.13 -6.68
N ALA A 246 6.00 -16.01 -7.27
CA ALA A 246 6.30 -15.07 -8.35
C ALA A 246 5.40 -15.31 -9.58
N PHE A 247 5.24 -16.59 -9.99
CA PHE A 247 4.35 -16.94 -11.10
C PHE A 247 2.89 -16.60 -10.82
N THR A 248 2.40 -16.90 -9.60
CA THR A 248 1.02 -16.57 -9.21
C THR A 248 0.82 -15.05 -9.20
N GLY A 249 1.80 -14.27 -8.73
CA GLY A 249 1.78 -12.81 -8.77
C GLY A 249 1.78 -12.25 -10.19
N ALA A 250 2.70 -12.77 -11.04
CA ALA A 250 2.80 -12.36 -12.42
C ALA A 250 1.54 -12.67 -13.25
N LEU A 251 0.83 -13.75 -12.93
CA LEU A 251 -0.43 -14.10 -13.60
C LEU A 251 -1.62 -13.29 -13.10
N SER A 252 -1.66 -12.96 -11.81
CA SER A 252 -2.78 -12.23 -11.20
C SER A 252 -2.85 -10.78 -11.65
N HIS A 253 -1.71 -10.13 -11.90
CA HIS A 253 -1.67 -8.73 -12.28
C HIS A 253 -2.33 -8.44 -13.64
N PRO A 254 -2.00 -9.13 -14.75
CA PRO A 254 -2.68 -8.97 -16.03
C PRO A 254 -4.17 -9.32 -15.97
N LEU A 255 -4.56 -10.33 -15.19
CA LEU A 255 -5.96 -10.70 -15.03
C LEU A 255 -6.80 -9.59 -14.37
N ILE A 256 -6.20 -8.84 -13.43
CA ILE A 256 -6.88 -7.71 -12.79
C ILE A 256 -6.96 -6.50 -13.74
N ILE A 257 -5.96 -6.29 -14.60
CA ILE A 257 -5.95 -5.18 -15.57
C ILE A 257 -6.93 -5.43 -16.72
N LEU A 258 -7.15 -6.69 -17.11
CA LEU A 258 -7.99 -7.06 -18.25
C LEU A 258 -9.50 -6.93 -17.93
N ILE A 259 -9.88 -6.86 -16.64
CA ILE A 259 -11.25 -6.68 -16.16
C ILE A 259 -11.52 -5.20 -15.92
#